data_1a07e1b580a5891017e407b3c4785934
#
_entry.id   1a07e1b580a5891017e407b3c4785934
#
_cell.length_a   1.000
_cell.length_b   1.000
_cell.length_c   1.000
_cell.angle_alpha   90.00
_cell.angle_beta   90.00
_cell.angle_gamma   90.00
#
_symmetry.space_group_name_H-M   'P 1'
#
loop_
_entity.id
_entity.type
_entity.pdbx_description
1 polymer ?
#
loop_
_entity_poly.entity_id
_entity_poly.type
_entity_poly.pdbx_seq_one_letter_code
_entity_poly.pdbx_strand_id
1 'polypeptide(L)'
;MTSTASLEIPDVSEYLEALNPHPAAYLTPGWTVEHANSEFERIFKGLWISPNFLNWHYVGRRTPDIVLDWQSSSDWLISWLKLNLALSPDDPDLTYVLNKMSPITDFTRHWEQNTIPADPASRPWTVRDLDNDSVLQIDMRVWRAGQSSDLMLLGVIRGTVDA
;
A
#
# COMPACT_ATOMS: atom_id res chain seq x y z
N MET A 1 26.38 -6.39 -29.59
CA MET A 1 25.98 -5.99 -28.27
C MET A 1 24.79 -6.75 -27.80
N THR A 2 25.05 -7.68 -27.02
CA THR A 2 24.01 -8.58 -26.56
C THR A 2 23.77 -8.48 -25.07
N SER A 3 24.54 -7.62 -24.43
CA SER A 3 24.53 -7.53 -22.99
C SER A 3 23.20 -7.02 -22.41
N THR A 4 22.40 -6.32 -23.23
CA THR A 4 21.10 -5.80 -22.76
C THR A 4 20.14 -6.91 -22.37
N ALA A 5 20.13 -8.01 -23.11
CA ALA A 5 19.25 -9.14 -22.77
C ALA A 5 19.58 -9.74 -21.39
N SER A 6 20.86 -9.77 -21.04
CA SER A 6 21.27 -10.31 -19.74
C SER A 6 21.00 -9.35 -18.58
N LEU A 7 20.66 -8.09 -18.88
CA LEU A 7 20.36 -7.07 -17.88
C LEU A 7 18.86 -6.83 -17.75
N GLU A 8 18.04 -7.60 -18.46
CA GLU A 8 16.59 -7.48 -18.31
C GLU A 8 16.22 -7.78 -16.86
N ILE A 9 15.43 -6.88 -16.31
CA ILE A 9 14.87 -7.06 -14.97
C ILE A 9 13.91 -8.24 -15.04
N PRO A 10 14.02 -9.21 -14.12
CA PRO A 10 13.05 -10.31 -14.05
C PRO A 10 11.64 -9.76 -13.99
N ASP A 11 10.69 -10.54 -14.48
CA ASP A 11 9.27 -10.20 -14.37
C ASP A 11 8.97 -9.73 -12.93
N VAL A 12 8.36 -8.56 -12.84
CA VAL A 12 8.03 -7.95 -11.54
C VAL A 12 7.23 -8.94 -10.69
N SER A 13 6.31 -9.67 -11.29
CA SER A 13 5.49 -10.66 -10.59
C SER A 13 6.35 -11.75 -9.96
N GLU A 14 7.35 -12.27 -10.67
CA GLU A 14 8.26 -13.28 -10.11
C GLU A 14 9.08 -12.72 -8.95
N TYR A 15 9.56 -11.49 -9.11
CA TYR A 15 10.32 -10.82 -8.05
C TYR A 15 9.47 -10.69 -6.79
N LEU A 16 8.22 -10.24 -6.94
CA LEU A 16 7.32 -10.06 -5.80
C LEU A 16 6.97 -11.40 -5.13
N GLU A 17 6.76 -12.47 -5.93
CA GLU A 17 6.49 -13.79 -5.38
C GLU A 17 7.67 -14.34 -4.57
N ALA A 18 8.89 -13.98 -4.94
CA ALA A 18 10.08 -14.38 -4.20
C ALA A 18 10.13 -13.77 -2.80
N LEU A 19 9.35 -12.73 -2.52
CA LEU A 19 9.28 -12.08 -1.21
C LEU A 19 8.29 -12.76 -0.25
N ASN A 20 7.51 -13.75 -0.73
CA ASN A 20 6.64 -14.50 0.16
C ASN A 20 7.43 -15.09 1.35
N PRO A 21 6.88 -15.14 2.54
CA PRO A 21 5.47 -14.90 2.92
C PRO A 21 5.13 -13.43 3.19
N HIS A 22 6.00 -12.52 2.85
CA HIS A 22 5.79 -11.09 3.11
C HIS A 22 4.97 -10.46 2.00
N PRO A 23 3.83 -9.80 2.30
CA PRO A 23 3.04 -9.14 1.28
C PRO A 23 3.83 -8.01 0.63
N ALA A 24 3.81 -7.97 -0.69
CA ALA A 24 4.54 -6.98 -1.46
C ALA A 24 3.76 -6.60 -2.72
N ALA A 25 3.91 -5.34 -3.14
CA ALA A 25 3.19 -4.82 -4.29
C ALA A 25 3.95 -3.67 -4.95
N TYR A 26 3.72 -3.50 -6.24
CA TYR A 26 4.07 -2.31 -7.00
C TYR A 26 2.83 -1.44 -7.15
N LEU A 27 2.96 -0.16 -6.85
CA LEU A 27 1.84 0.78 -6.79
C LEU A 27 2.16 2.04 -7.59
N THR A 28 1.11 2.67 -8.13
CA THR A 28 1.23 4.03 -8.64
C THR A 28 1.32 5.01 -7.46
N PRO A 29 1.72 6.28 -7.71
CA PRO A 29 1.73 7.28 -6.64
C PRO A 29 0.39 7.46 -5.92
N GLY A 30 -0.72 7.19 -6.61
CA GLY A 30 -2.08 7.24 -6.05
C GLY A 30 -2.54 5.93 -5.43
N TRP A 31 -1.64 4.96 -5.21
CA TRP A 31 -1.92 3.70 -4.54
C TRP A 31 -2.74 2.68 -5.37
N THR A 32 -2.76 2.82 -6.69
CA THR A 32 -3.30 1.78 -7.56
C THR A 32 -2.31 0.63 -7.64
N VAL A 33 -2.78 -0.59 -7.38
CA VAL A 33 -1.94 -1.78 -7.40
C VAL A 33 -1.73 -2.23 -8.83
N GLU A 34 -0.50 -2.19 -9.31
CA GLU A 34 -0.14 -2.67 -10.64
C GLU A 34 0.26 -4.14 -10.61
N HIS A 35 1.01 -4.53 -9.60
CA HIS A 35 1.44 -5.91 -9.38
C HIS A 35 1.47 -6.19 -7.88
N ALA A 36 1.14 -7.41 -7.51
CA ALA A 36 1.21 -7.85 -6.12
C ALA A 36 1.57 -9.33 -6.06
N ASN A 37 2.16 -9.76 -4.95
CA ASN A 37 2.38 -11.17 -4.75
C ASN A 37 1.12 -11.85 -4.16
N SER A 38 1.13 -13.17 -4.12
CA SER A 38 -0.03 -13.94 -3.66
C SER A 38 -0.38 -13.65 -2.20
N GLU A 39 0.62 -13.41 -1.36
CA GLU A 39 0.37 -13.09 0.05
C GLU A 39 -0.30 -11.73 0.23
N PHE A 40 0.05 -10.75 -0.60
CA PHE A 40 -0.62 -9.46 -0.59
C PHE A 40 -2.11 -9.60 -0.93
N GLU A 41 -2.41 -10.36 -1.98
CA GLU A 41 -3.79 -10.62 -2.40
C GLU A 41 -4.57 -11.39 -1.34
N ARG A 42 -3.93 -12.35 -0.70
CA ARG A 42 -4.55 -13.20 0.31
C ARG A 42 -4.89 -12.43 1.58
N ILE A 43 -3.97 -11.61 2.05
CA ILE A 43 -4.12 -10.85 3.29
C ILE A 43 -5.10 -9.70 3.11
N PHE A 44 -4.95 -8.93 2.03
CA PHE A 44 -5.81 -7.78 1.75
C PHE A 44 -6.95 -8.16 0.82
N LYS A 45 -7.83 -9.01 1.32
CA LYS A 45 -8.95 -9.56 0.54
C LYS A 45 -9.90 -8.48 0.04
N GLY A 46 -10.39 -8.66 -1.18
CA GLY A 46 -11.33 -7.77 -1.81
C GLY A 46 -10.68 -6.64 -2.61
N LEU A 47 -9.37 -6.49 -2.51
CA LEU A 47 -8.65 -5.43 -3.21
C LEU A 47 -8.81 -5.50 -4.73
N TRP A 48 -8.97 -6.71 -5.28
CA TRP A 48 -9.08 -6.91 -6.74
C TRP A 48 -10.39 -6.48 -7.35
N ILE A 49 -11.40 -6.21 -6.53
CA ILE A 49 -12.66 -5.62 -7.02
C ILE A 49 -12.42 -4.18 -7.42
N SER A 50 -11.51 -3.50 -6.72
CA SER A 50 -11.04 -2.16 -7.04
C SER A 50 -9.58 -2.08 -6.65
N PRO A 51 -8.64 -2.22 -7.61
CA PRO A 51 -7.22 -2.42 -7.28
C PRO A 51 -6.50 -1.15 -6.81
N ASN A 52 -7.19 -0.27 -6.13
CA ASN A 52 -6.60 0.89 -5.47
C ASN A 52 -6.61 0.68 -3.96
N PHE A 53 -5.44 0.66 -3.35
CA PHE A 53 -5.29 0.35 -1.94
C PHE A 53 -5.94 1.39 -1.04
N LEU A 54 -5.89 2.66 -1.44
CA LEU A 54 -6.52 3.74 -0.71
C LEU A 54 -8.04 3.60 -0.72
N ASN A 55 -8.61 3.35 -1.89
CA ASN A 55 -10.05 3.12 -2.02
C ASN A 55 -10.49 1.90 -1.21
N TRP A 56 -9.73 0.81 -1.30
CA TRP A 56 -10.00 -0.39 -0.51
C TRP A 56 -9.99 -0.08 0.99
N HIS A 57 -9.01 0.72 1.43
CA HIS A 57 -8.88 1.06 2.85
C HIS A 57 -10.10 1.82 3.39
N TYR A 58 -10.64 2.73 2.60
CA TYR A 58 -11.75 3.59 3.04
C TYR A 58 -13.14 3.03 2.77
N VAL A 59 -13.32 2.28 1.69
CA VAL A 59 -14.66 1.81 1.31
C VAL A 59 -14.74 0.31 1.07
N GLY A 60 -13.68 -0.43 1.27
CA GLY A 60 -13.68 -1.89 1.10
C GLY A 60 -14.55 -2.57 2.15
N ARG A 61 -15.37 -3.54 1.72
CA ARG A 61 -16.30 -4.24 2.62
C ARG A 61 -15.59 -5.07 3.68
N ARG A 62 -14.42 -5.63 3.34
CA ARG A 62 -13.66 -6.50 4.24
C ARG A 62 -12.64 -5.73 5.08
N THR A 63 -12.37 -4.47 4.73
CA THR A 63 -11.33 -3.68 5.39
C THR A 63 -11.49 -3.60 6.90
N PRO A 64 -12.71 -3.34 7.46
CA PRO A 64 -12.85 -3.26 8.91
C PRO A 64 -12.52 -4.55 9.65
N ASP A 65 -12.67 -5.70 8.97
CA ASP A 65 -12.35 -7.00 9.56
C ASP A 65 -10.85 -7.31 9.48
N ILE A 66 -10.14 -6.64 8.58
CA ILE A 66 -8.73 -6.92 8.27
C ILE A 66 -7.80 -5.92 8.94
N VAL A 67 -8.03 -4.62 8.76
CA VAL A 67 -7.16 -3.57 9.30
C VAL A 67 -7.66 -3.17 10.67
N LEU A 68 -7.00 -3.68 11.71
CA LEU A 68 -7.46 -3.51 13.09
C LEU A 68 -7.06 -2.17 13.70
N ASP A 69 -6.00 -1.55 13.19
CA ASP A 69 -5.51 -0.24 13.61
C ASP A 69 -5.81 0.82 12.55
N TRP A 70 -7.06 0.86 12.09
CA TRP A 70 -7.50 1.62 10.93
C TRP A 70 -7.14 3.11 11.01
N GLN A 71 -7.22 3.72 12.21
CA GLN A 71 -6.92 5.13 12.38
C GLN A 71 -5.44 5.44 12.09
N SER A 72 -4.54 4.67 12.69
CA SER A 72 -3.11 4.89 12.47
C SER A 72 -2.66 4.49 11.08
N SER A 73 -3.27 3.47 10.51
CA SER A 73 -3.01 3.07 9.12
C SER A 73 -3.48 4.14 8.14
N SER A 74 -4.62 4.77 8.41
CA SER A 74 -5.11 5.89 7.62
C SER A 74 -4.12 7.06 7.64
N ASP A 75 -3.60 7.41 8.79
CA ASP A 75 -2.58 8.46 8.92
C ASP A 75 -1.35 8.17 8.09
N TRP A 76 -0.90 6.92 8.11
CA TRP A 76 0.27 6.49 7.34
C TRP A 76 0.02 6.64 5.83
N LEU A 77 -1.14 6.18 5.36
CA LEU A 77 -1.52 6.30 3.95
C LEU A 77 -1.61 7.75 3.50
N ILE A 78 -2.26 8.58 4.29
CA ILE A 78 -2.41 10.02 3.98
C ILE A 78 -1.04 10.72 3.96
N SER A 79 -0.16 10.39 4.89
CA SER A 79 1.18 10.96 4.93
C SER A 79 1.95 10.68 3.64
N TRP A 80 1.88 9.44 3.16
CA TRP A 80 2.52 9.06 1.90
C TRP A 80 1.90 9.76 0.69
N LEU A 81 0.57 9.90 0.67
CA LEU A 81 -0.10 10.63 -0.39
C LEU A 81 0.37 12.09 -0.46
N LYS A 82 0.45 12.73 0.70
CA LYS A 82 0.92 14.13 0.77
C LYS A 82 2.36 14.27 0.33
N LEU A 83 3.22 13.32 0.70
CA LEU A 83 4.60 13.30 0.24
C LEU A 83 4.68 13.11 -1.27
N ASN A 84 3.93 12.16 -1.81
CA ASN A 84 3.91 11.91 -3.24
C ASN A 84 3.41 13.14 -4.02
N LEU A 85 2.39 13.79 -3.50
CA LEU A 85 1.86 15.02 -4.10
C LEU A 85 2.90 16.15 -4.08
N ALA A 86 3.63 16.28 -2.97
CA ALA A 86 4.68 17.29 -2.87
C ALA A 86 5.83 17.05 -3.86
N LEU A 87 6.16 15.77 -4.09
CA LEU A 87 7.23 15.39 -5.01
C LEU A 87 6.80 15.43 -6.48
N SER A 88 5.52 15.20 -6.75
CA SER A 88 4.98 15.12 -8.11
C SER A 88 3.60 15.79 -8.16
N PRO A 89 3.53 17.13 -8.00
CA PRO A 89 2.24 17.83 -7.87
C PRO A 89 1.38 17.75 -9.13
N ASP A 90 1.97 17.49 -10.27
CA ASP A 90 1.25 17.45 -11.55
C ASP A 90 0.97 16.02 -12.03
N ASP A 91 1.20 15.03 -11.17
CA ASP A 91 0.97 13.64 -11.53
C ASP A 91 -0.55 13.38 -11.74
N PRO A 92 -0.94 12.95 -12.96
CA PRO A 92 -2.37 12.76 -13.26
C PRO A 92 -3.01 11.64 -12.46
N ASP A 93 -2.27 10.62 -12.07
CA ASP A 93 -2.79 9.53 -11.25
C ASP A 93 -3.16 10.03 -9.86
N LEU A 94 -2.28 10.84 -9.24
CA LEU A 94 -2.57 11.46 -7.94
C LEU A 94 -3.80 12.36 -8.02
N THR A 95 -3.89 13.20 -9.04
CA THR A 95 -5.03 14.09 -9.23
C THR A 95 -6.33 13.29 -9.36
N TYR A 96 -6.30 12.24 -10.16
CA TYR A 96 -7.46 11.38 -10.36
C TYR A 96 -7.92 10.73 -9.05
N VAL A 97 -6.99 10.15 -8.32
CA VAL A 97 -7.29 9.44 -7.07
C VAL A 97 -7.80 10.40 -6.00
N LEU A 98 -7.17 11.56 -5.85
CA LEU A 98 -7.61 12.56 -4.87
C LEU A 98 -9.01 13.07 -5.17
N ASN A 99 -9.32 13.32 -6.44
CA ASN A 99 -10.66 13.72 -6.84
C ASN A 99 -11.69 12.62 -6.55
N LYS A 100 -11.32 11.37 -6.78
CA LYS A 100 -12.21 10.24 -6.53
C LYS A 100 -12.46 10.05 -5.03
N MET A 101 -11.46 10.32 -4.20
CA MET A 101 -11.56 10.13 -2.75
C MET A 101 -12.21 11.31 -2.03
N SER A 102 -12.23 12.48 -2.63
CA SER A 102 -12.71 13.71 -1.98
C SER A 102 -14.14 13.64 -1.47
N PRO A 103 -15.10 12.92 -2.10
CA PRO A 103 -16.46 12.79 -1.56
C PRO A 103 -16.54 11.92 -0.30
N ILE A 104 -15.50 11.17 0.02
CA ILE A 104 -15.49 10.27 1.17
C ILE A 104 -15.17 11.08 2.43
N THR A 105 -16.16 11.19 3.32
CA THR A 105 -16.07 12.06 4.50
C THR A 105 -14.87 11.71 5.40
N ASP A 106 -14.66 10.42 5.65
CA ASP A 106 -13.54 9.99 6.49
C ASP A 106 -12.19 10.33 5.87
N PHE A 107 -12.06 10.18 4.54
CA PHE A 107 -10.83 10.55 3.85
C PHE A 107 -10.54 12.05 4.00
N THR A 108 -11.53 12.89 3.74
CA THR A 108 -11.38 14.35 3.82
C THR A 108 -11.02 14.78 5.24
N ARG A 109 -11.67 14.21 6.25
CA ARG A 109 -11.38 14.49 7.65
C ARG A 109 -9.93 14.12 7.99
N HIS A 110 -9.49 12.93 7.60
CA HIS A 110 -8.11 12.49 7.84
C HIS A 110 -7.11 13.37 7.10
N TRP A 111 -7.41 13.74 5.88
CA TRP A 111 -6.55 14.64 5.11
C TRP A 111 -6.34 15.97 5.82
N GLU A 112 -7.41 16.56 6.32
CA GLU A 112 -7.36 17.86 7.01
C GLU A 112 -6.64 17.78 8.36
N GLN A 113 -6.79 16.68 9.07
CA GLN A 113 -6.21 16.51 10.40
C GLN A 113 -4.77 16.01 10.37
N ASN A 114 -4.35 15.44 9.25
CA ASN A 114 -3.03 14.81 9.16
C ASN A 114 -1.92 15.85 9.12
N THR A 115 -0.90 15.65 9.94
CA THR A 115 0.38 16.32 9.84
C THR A 115 1.40 15.30 9.37
N ILE A 116 2.14 15.62 8.31
CA ILE A 116 3.15 14.71 7.78
C ILE A 116 4.22 14.49 8.85
N PRO A 117 4.44 13.25 9.31
CA PRO A 117 5.50 12.98 10.27
C PRO A 117 6.87 13.15 9.61
N ALA A 118 7.90 13.34 10.44
CA ALA A 118 9.27 13.49 9.95
C ALA A 118 9.76 12.27 9.18
N ASP A 119 9.28 11.08 9.54
CA ASP A 119 9.60 9.84 8.84
C ASP A 119 8.36 8.94 8.77
N PRO A 120 7.60 9.00 7.66
CA PRO A 120 6.45 8.13 7.49
C PRO A 120 6.82 6.70 7.05
N ALA A 121 8.11 6.45 6.83
CA ALA A 121 8.57 5.22 6.18
C ALA A 121 8.29 3.96 6.99
N SER A 122 8.20 4.07 8.30
CA SER A 122 8.11 2.92 9.18
C SER A 122 6.94 3.06 10.14
N ARG A 123 5.87 2.33 9.86
CA ARG A 123 4.75 2.25 10.78
C ARG A 123 4.19 0.83 10.75
N PRO A 124 4.15 0.12 11.88
CA PRO A 124 3.56 -1.20 11.92
C PRO A 124 2.04 -1.13 11.77
N TRP A 125 1.54 -2.08 11.01
CA TRP A 125 0.10 -2.31 10.86
C TRP A 125 -0.28 -3.55 11.65
N THR A 126 -1.46 -3.53 12.24
CA THR A 126 -2.06 -4.69 12.88
C THR A 126 -3.16 -5.21 11.97
N VAL A 127 -2.96 -6.39 11.44
CA VAL A 127 -3.80 -6.95 10.37
C VAL A 127 -4.27 -8.34 10.76
N ARG A 128 -5.56 -8.59 10.57
CA ARG A 128 -6.10 -9.94 10.76
C ARG A 128 -5.95 -10.74 9.48
N ASP A 129 -5.30 -11.88 9.59
CA ASP A 129 -5.27 -12.89 8.55
C ASP A 129 -6.55 -13.72 8.66
N LEU A 130 -7.49 -13.49 7.76
CA LEU A 130 -8.80 -14.13 7.83
C LEU A 130 -8.73 -15.64 7.56
N ASP A 131 -7.75 -16.08 6.77
CA ASP A 131 -7.63 -17.49 6.46
C ASP A 131 -7.15 -18.32 7.66
N ASN A 132 -6.26 -17.75 8.45
CA ASN A 132 -5.66 -18.43 9.60
C ASN A 132 -6.21 -17.95 10.93
N ASP A 133 -7.14 -17.01 10.91
CA ASP A 133 -7.72 -16.39 12.11
C ASP A 133 -6.65 -15.96 13.12
N SER A 134 -5.60 -15.33 12.60
CA SER A 134 -4.50 -14.81 13.40
C SER A 134 -4.34 -13.32 13.18
N VAL A 135 -3.78 -12.64 14.17
CA VAL A 135 -3.50 -11.21 14.09
C VAL A 135 -2.00 -11.03 13.87
N LEU A 136 -1.67 -10.35 12.78
CA LEU A 136 -0.30 -10.14 12.36
C LEU A 136 0.14 -8.72 12.66
N GLN A 137 1.39 -8.56 13.08
CA GLN A 137 2.07 -7.27 13.02
C GLN A 137 2.94 -7.23 11.78
N ILE A 138 2.69 -6.23 10.95
CA ILE A 138 3.38 -6.07 9.66
C ILE A 138 4.07 -4.72 9.64
N ASP A 139 5.37 -4.73 9.45
CA ASP A 139 6.15 -3.51 9.25
C ASP A 139 6.01 -3.11 7.78
N MET A 140 5.14 -2.13 7.52
CA MET A 140 4.85 -1.66 6.17
C MET A 140 5.84 -0.57 5.79
N ARG A 141 6.52 -0.78 4.67
CA ARG A 141 7.46 0.19 4.15
C ARG A 141 7.21 0.44 2.67
N VAL A 142 7.45 1.69 2.28
CA VAL A 142 7.25 2.14 0.91
C VAL A 142 8.46 2.94 0.49
N TRP A 143 8.90 2.77 -0.74
CA TRP A 143 9.92 3.61 -1.36
C TRP A 143 9.71 3.67 -2.87
N ARG A 144 10.34 4.67 -3.49
CA ARG A 144 10.19 4.86 -4.93
C ARG A 144 10.96 3.79 -5.69
N ALA A 145 10.37 3.31 -6.77
CA ALA A 145 10.96 2.27 -7.62
C ALA A 145 11.82 2.92 -8.71
N GLY A 146 13.12 3.01 -8.46
CA GLY A 146 14.07 3.55 -9.44
C GLY A 146 13.79 5.00 -9.81
N GLN A 147 13.79 5.31 -11.11
CA GLN A 147 13.52 6.66 -11.61
C GLN A 147 12.03 6.92 -11.86
N SER A 148 11.22 5.89 -11.74
CA SER A 148 9.78 6.00 -11.87
C SER A 148 9.19 6.70 -10.64
N SER A 149 8.01 7.30 -10.79
CA SER A 149 7.23 7.78 -9.66
C SER A 149 6.49 6.65 -8.94
N ASP A 150 6.50 5.46 -9.49
CA ASP A 150 5.86 4.30 -8.89
C ASP A 150 6.51 3.90 -7.57
N LEU A 151 5.75 3.20 -6.75
CA LEU A 151 6.14 2.83 -5.40
C LEU A 151 6.30 1.32 -5.28
N MET A 152 7.26 0.92 -4.49
CA MET A 152 7.39 -0.45 -4.01
C MET A 152 6.90 -0.49 -2.56
N LEU A 153 5.95 -1.36 -2.28
CA LEU A 153 5.48 -1.62 -0.93
C LEU A 153 5.94 -3.01 -0.51
N LEU A 154 6.52 -3.10 0.68
CA LEU A 154 6.84 -4.38 1.31
C LEU A 154 6.34 -4.35 2.75
N GLY A 155 5.53 -5.35 3.10
CA GLY A 155 5.09 -5.56 4.47
C GLY A 155 5.82 -6.73 5.09
N VAL A 156 6.79 -6.46 5.95
CA VAL A 156 7.52 -7.53 6.62
C VAL A 156 6.71 -8.00 7.83
N ILE A 157 6.29 -9.25 7.80
CA ILE A 157 5.57 -9.86 8.91
C ILE A 157 6.54 -10.05 10.07
N ARG A 158 6.28 -9.36 11.19
CA ARG A 158 7.15 -9.40 12.37
C ARG A 158 6.73 -10.51 13.34
N GLY A 159 5.51 -10.96 13.25
CA GLY A 159 4.98 -12.01 14.11
C GLY A 159 3.48 -11.94 14.26
N THR A 160 2.95 -12.81 15.10
CA THR A 160 1.54 -12.82 15.46
C THR A 160 1.37 -12.15 16.81
N VAL A 161 0.22 -11.53 16.99
CA VAL A 161 -0.17 -10.89 18.25
C VAL A 161 -1.35 -11.67 18.82
N ASP A 162 -1.35 -11.88 20.11
CA ASP A 162 -2.51 -12.48 20.79
C ASP A 162 -3.68 -11.50 20.74
N ALA A 163 -4.78 -11.96 20.15
CA ALA A 163 -5.96 -11.13 20.03
C ALA A 163 -6.69 -10.99 21.37
#